data_17f0d486f7430419f591219fb0761bc4
#
_entry.id   17f0d486f7430419f591219fb0761bc4
#
_cell.length_a   1.000
_cell.length_b   1.000
_cell.length_c   1.000
_cell.angle_alpha   90.00
_cell.angle_beta   90.00
_cell.angle_gamma   90.00
#
_symmetry.space_group_name_H-M   'P 1'
#
loop_
_entity.id
_entity.type
_entity.pdbx_description
1 polymer ?
#
loop_
_entity_poly.entity_id
_entity_poly.type
_entity_poly.pdbx_seq_one_letter_code
_entity_poly.pdbx_strand_id
1 'polypeptide(L)'
;SDVVVISRTGQIGEIYNIQGLKIALPKAPKKIIKGDNLWKPEEYPKELKRIQSIFEWKDYLDSFKERWEPYIDEQFERREKGHWFINNNIETYITGTHYMYLQWSKIDVGLPDFRESNRLFYIFWEACKADPRCYGICYLKNRRSGFSFMASGETINQATASSDARFGILSKSGADAKKMFTDKVVPISINYPFFFKPIQDGMDRPKQELAYRVPASRLTRRSIQSTDPYKIALEGLDTTIDYKNTGDNSYDGEKLKLLVHDESGKWERPNNILNNWGVTKTCLRLGSRIIGKCMMGSTSNALDKGGSNFKKLYQSSDINKRNKNGQTKSGLYSLFIPMEWNYEGFIDKYGMPVFDTPKISIEGPYGDPIEVGVLEHWHNEAEGLKGDQDGLNEHYRQFPRTTEHAFRDETQNSLYNLVKIYEQIDYNEDLKHTGVLTQGSFSWENG
;
A
#
# COMPACT_ATOMS: atom_id res chain seq x y z
N SER A 1 3.37 23.62 13.25
CA SER A 1 4.10 22.35 13.25
C SER A 1 3.60 21.49 12.12
N ASP A 2 4.50 20.96 11.36
CA ASP A 2 4.21 20.19 10.14
C ASP A 2 3.94 18.70 10.51
N VAL A 3 2.93 18.48 11.32
CA VAL A 3 2.51 17.14 11.76
C VAL A 3 1.19 16.80 11.11
N VAL A 4 1.13 15.67 10.42
CA VAL A 4 -0.10 15.15 9.82
C VAL A 4 -0.85 14.31 10.86
N VAL A 5 -2.07 14.69 11.16
CA VAL A 5 -2.92 13.99 12.13
C VAL A 5 -3.81 13.00 11.41
N ILE A 6 -3.65 11.71 11.72
CA ILE A 6 -4.47 10.63 11.14
C ILE A 6 -5.62 10.19 12.05
N SER A 7 -5.72 10.76 13.26
CA SER A 7 -6.81 10.48 14.18
C SER A 7 -8.12 11.10 13.72
N ARG A 8 -9.17 10.30 13.57
CA ARG A 8 -10.51 10.75 13.22
C ARG A 8 -11.23 11.44 14.37
N THR A 9 -10.81 11.19 15.62
CA THR A 9 -11.39 11.82 16.81
C THR A 9 -10.70 13.12 17.21
N GLY A 10 -9.59 13.47 16.54
CA GLY A 10 -8.73 14.60 16.89
C GLY A 10 -7.89 14.39 18.15
N GLN A 11 -8.07 13.29 18.88
CA GLN A 11 -7.23 12.96 20.03
C GLN A 11 -5.91 12.34 19.54
N ILE A 12 -4.83 13.02 19.88
CA ILE A 12 -3.48 12.65 19.43
C ILE A 12 -2.78 11.81 20.49
N GLY A 13 -2.20 10.70 20.03
CA GLY A 13 -1.30 9.84 20.80
C GLY A 13 0.15 10.09 20.45
N GLU A 14 0.88 9.02 20.14
CA GLU A 14 2.28 9.04 19.75
C GLU A 14 2.48 9.71 18.37
N ILE A 15 3.60 10.40 18.21
CA ILE A 15 4.01 10.98 16.94
C ILE A 15 5.14 10.15 16.35
N TYR A 16 4.89 9.58 15.17
CA TYR A 16 5.90 8.87 14.39
C TYR A 16 6.59 9.81 13.42
N ASN A 17 7.89 9.64 13.26
CA ASN A 17 8.64 10.23 12.16
C ASN A 17 9.05 9.12 11.19
N ILE A 18 8.38 9.06 10.04
CA ILE A 18 8.70 8.11 8.99
C ILE A 18 9.34 8.87 7.83
N GLN A 19 10.67 8.76 7.73
CA GLN A 19 11.48 9.35 6.65
C GLN A 19 11.23 10.85 6.43
N GLY A 20 11.05 11.59 7.53
CA GLY A 20 10.81 13.03 7.52
C GLY A 20 9.34 13.45 7.60
N LEU A 21 8.40 12.54 7.43
CA LEU A 21 6.98 12.81 7.65
C LEU A 21 6.62 12.55 9.11
N LYS A 22 6.19 13.59 9.81
CA LYS A 22 5.70 13.49 11.19
C LYS A 22 4.20 13.19 11.18
N ILE A 23 3.83 12.08 11.79
CA ILE A 23 2.47 11.55 11.77
C ILE A 23 1.99 11.36 13.19
N ALA A 24 0.89 12.01 13.55
CA ALA A 24 0.24 11.84 14.84
C ALA A 24 -0.78 10.70 14.76
N LEU A 25 -0.51 9.64 15.51
CA LEU A 25 -1.43 8.50 15.66
C LEU A 25 -2.60 8.87 16.58
N PRO A 26 -3.71 8.12 16.51
CA PRO A 26 -4.78 8.22 17.50
C PRO A 26 -4.25 7.88 18.89
N LYS A 27 -4.85 8.50 19.90
CA LYS A 27 -4.59 8.15 21.30
C LYS A 27 -5.12 6.75 21.59
N ALA A 28 -4.32 5.94 22.28
CA ALA A 28 -4.74 4.61 22.71
C ALA A 28 -5.98 4.72 23.65
N PRO A 29 -6.95 3.80 23.53
CA PRO A 29 -8.07 3.74 24.45
C PRO A 29 -7.57 3.43 25.86
N LYS A 30 -8.32 3.87 26.87
CA LYS A 30 -7.95 3.66 28.30
C LYS A 30 -7.78 2.18 28.67
N LYS A 31 -8.47 1.31 27.95
CA LYS A 31 -8.43 -0.13 28.20
C LYS A 31 -8.48 -0.87 26.86
N ILE A 32 -7.40 -1.53 26.51
CA ILE A 32 -7.37 -2.46 25.39
C ILE A 32 -7.67 -3.84 25.94
N ILE A 33 -8.65 -4.52 25.34
CA ILE A 33 -8.98 -5.89 25.69
C ILE A 33 -7.80 -6.77 25.31
N LYS A 34 -7.24 -7.50 26.29
CA LYS A 34 -6.17 -8.47 26.03
C LYS A 34 -6.75 -9.61 25.19
N GLY A 35 -6.22 -9.75 23.98
CA GLY A 35 -6.48 -10.89 23.09
C GLY A 35 -5.36 -11.92 23.15
N ASP A 36 -5.13 -12.60 22.05
CA ASP A 36 -4.12 -13.67 21.92
C ASP A 36 -2.65 -13.20 21.95
N ASN A 37 -2.41 -11.92 22.23
CA ASN A 37 -1.08 -11.28 22.25
C ASN A 37 -0.35 -11.32 20.88
N LEU A 38 -1.10 -11.50 19.82
CA LEU A 38 -0.68 -11.36 18.43
C LEU A 38 -1.91 -11.10 17.55
N TRP A 39 -1.71 -10.62 16.32
CA TRP A 39 -2.82 -10.45 15.39
C TRP A 39 -3.42 -11.80 15.00
N LYS A 40 -4.73 -11.89 15.14
CA LYS A 40 -5.55 -12.94 14.52
C LYS A 40 -6.81 -12.30 13.94
N PRO A 41 -7.20 -12.66 12.71
CA PRO A 41 -8.50 -12.24 12.20
C PRO A 41 -9.62 -12.85 13.05
N GLU A 42 -10.66 -12.06 13.29
CA GLU A 42 -11.86 -12.55 13.96
C GLU A 42 -12.63 -13.50 13.05
N GLU A 43 -13.22 -14.52 13.63
CA GLU A 43 -14.10 -15.42 12.86
C GLU A 43 -15.36 -14.65 12.42
N TYR A 44 -15.60 -14.62 11.12
CA TYR A 44 -16.85 -14.06 10.59
C TYR A 44 -18.03 -14.94 11.01
N PRO A 45 -19.03 -14.39 11.73
CA PRO A 45 -20.13 -15.18 12.27
C PRO A 45 -20.84 -15.99 11.18
N LYS A 46 -21.00 -17.29 11.43
CA LYS A 46 -21.60 -18.23 10.46
C LYS A 46 -23.01 -17.83 10.02
N GLU A 47 -23.78 -17.25 10.92
CA GLU A 47 -25.13 -16.77 10.63
C GLU A 47 -25.10 -15.61 9.61
N LEU A 48 -24.17 -14.67 9.77
CA LEU A 48 -24.00 -13.55 8.83
C LEU A 48 -23.36 -13.98 7.52
N LYS A 49 -22.48 -14.96 7.56
CA LYS A 49 -21.79 -15.47 6.36
C LYS A 49 -22.74 -16.06 5.32
N ARG A 50 -23.93 -16.50 5.72
CA ARG A 50 -24.97 -17.05 4.82
C ARG A 50 -25.67 -15.96 4.02
N ILE A 51 -25.64 -14.72 4.48
CA ILE A 51 -26.32 -13.59 3.85
C ILE A 51 -25.46 -13.10 2.67
N GLN A 52 -26.05 -13.08 1.48
CA GLN A 52 -25.33 -12.76 0.24
C GLN A 52 -25.44 -11.30 -0.16
N SER A 53 -26.46 -10.58 0.31
CA SER A 53 -26.70 -9.19 -0.09
C SER A 53 -27.43 -8.40 0.99
N ILE A 54 -27.33 -7.07 0.89
CA ILE A 54 -28.09 -6.15 1.74
C ILE A 54 -29.61 -6.31 1.55
N PHE A 55 -30.05 -6.76 0.38
CA PHE A 55 -31.47 -7.01 0.13
C PHE A 55 -31.97 -8.20 0.95
N GLU A 56 -31.21 -9.29 1.00
CA GLU A 56 -31.51 -10.46 1.83
C GLU A 56 -31.52 -10.08 3.32
N TRP A 57 -30.55 -9.26 3.78
CA TRP A 57 -30.52 -8.76 5.15
C TRP A 57 -31.79 -8.02 5.56
N LYS A 58 -32.39 -7.26 4.67
CA LYS A 58 -33.63 -6.50 4.95
C LYS A 58 -34.81 -7.40 5.27
N ASP A 59 -34.83 -8.59 4.71
CA ASP A 59 -35.92 -9.56 4.88
C ASP A 59 -35.83 -10.38 6.19
N TYR A 60 -34.73 -10.25 6.93
CA TYR A 60 -34.57 -10.87 8.24
C TYR A 60 -35.41 -10.18 9.31
N LEU A 61 -35.79 -10.96 10.33
CA LEU A 61 -36.55 -10.45 11.49
C LEU A 61 -35.79 -9.36 12.22
N ASP A 62 -36.51 -8.38 12.77
CA ASP A 62 -35.89 -7.27 13.48
C ASP A 62 -35.05 -7.73 14.68
N SER A 63 -35.52 -8.73 15.43
CA SER A 63 -34.77 -9.33 16.54
C SER A 63 -33.43 -9.94 16.11
N PHE A 64 -33.34 -10.48 14.90
CA PHE A 64 -32.10 -10.99 14.33
C PHE A 64 -31.17 -9.85 13.95
N LYS A 65 -31.71 -8.81 13.31
CA LYS A 65 -30.93 -7.61 12.94
C LYS A 65 -30.39 -6.89 14.19
N GLU A 66 -31.20 -6.65 15.18
CA GLU A 66 -30.81 -6.01 16.47
C GLU A 66 -29.66 -6.77 17.16
N ARG A 67 -29.66 -8.10 17.04
CA ARG A 67 -28.59 -8.93 17.60
C ARG A 67 -27.22 -8.69 16.92
N TRP A 68 -27.21 -8.47 15.60
CA TRP A 68 -25.99 -8.41 14.81
C TRP A 68 -25.57 -7.00 14.40
N GLU A 69 -26.45 -6.01 14.48
CA GLU A 69 -26.14 -4.61 14.20
C GLU A 69 -24.92 -4.10 14.98
N PRO A 70 -24.75 -4.37 16.30
CA PRO A 70 -23.57 -3.92 17.02
C PRO A 70 -22.25 -4.47 16.47
N TYR A 71 -22.26 -5.73 15.98
CA TYR A 71 -21.09 -6.32 15.32
C TYR A 71 -20.78 -5.62 14.00
N ILE A 72 -21.81 -5.37 13.19
CA ILE A 72 -21.67 -4.69 11.89
C ILE A 72 -21.18 -3.26 12.10
N ASP A 73 -21.77 -2.53 13.03
CA ASP A 73 -21.37 -1.16 13.36
C ASP A 73 -19.90 -1.10 13.81
N GLU A 74 -19.46 -2.07 14.61
CA GLU A 74 -18.06 -2.17 15.02
C GLU A 74 -17.13 -2.36 13.82
N GLN A 75 -17.51 -3.16 12.80
CA GLN A 75 -16.73 -3.33 11.58
C GLN A 75 -16.63 -2.01 10.80
N PHE A 76 -17.70 -1.24 10.68
CA PHE A 76 -17.67 0.09 10.08
C PHE A 76 -16.80 1.08 10.88
N GLU A 77 -16.89 1.04 12.20
CA GLU A 77 -16.06 1.89 13.06
C GLU A 77 -14.56 1.57 12.90
N ARG A 78 -14.18 0.30 12.88
CA ARG A 78 -12.79 -0.13 12.66
C ARG A 78 -12.28 0.24 11.27
N ARG A 79 -13.13 0.17 10.24
CA ARG A 79 -12.82 0.64 8.89
C ARG A 79 -12.48 2.12 8.86
N GLU A 80 -13.20 2.92 9.61
CA GLU A 80 -13.03 4.38 9.64
C GLU A 80 -11.90 4.82 10.57
N LYS A 81 -11.87 4.30 11.80
CA LYS A 81 -11.00 4.79 12.88
C LYS A 81 -9.75 3.95 13.09
N GLY A 82 -9.69 2.77 12.50
CA GLY A 82 -8.65 1.79 12.79
C GLY A 82 -8.96 0.92 14.01
N HIS A 83 -7.97 0.16 14.42
CA HIS A 83 -8.13 -0.83 15.48
C HIS A 83 -6.87 -0.92 16.34
N TRP A 84 -7.07 -1.25 17.62
CA TRP A 84 -6.00 -1.49 18.58
C TRP A 84 -6.00 -2.95 19.02
N PHE A 85 -4.83 -3.56 19.10
CA PHE A 85 -4.65 -4.90 19.64
C PHE A 85 -3.32 -4.99 20.39
N ILE A 86 -3.14 -6.06 21.17
CA ILE A 86 -1.89 -6.35 21.86
C ILE A 86 -1.05 -7.28 20.99
N ASN A 87 0.17 -6.87 20.67
CA ASN A 87 1.13 -7.65 19.90
C ASN A 87 2.43 -7.79 20.72
N ASN A 88 2.75 -8.99 21.13
CA ASN A 88 3.91 -9.25 21.98
C ASN A 88 4.00 -8.29 23.19
N ASN A 89 2.90 -8.16 23.92
CA ASN A 89 2.71 -7.26 25.07
C ASN A 89 2.77 -5.75 24.76
N ILE A 90 2.75 -5.36 23.49
CA ILE A 90 2.79 -3.97 23.06
C ILE A 90 1.42 -3.57 22.49
N GLU A 91 0.87 -2.47 22.97
CA GLU A 91 -0.33 -1.85 22.40
C GLU A 91 -0.03 -1.38 20.99
N THR A 92 -0.73 -1.96 20.01
CA THR A 92 -0.44 -1.77 18.59
C THR A 92 -1.66 -1.22 17.86
N TYR A 93 -1.49 -0.08 17.23
CA TYR A 93 -2.49 0.54 16.37
C TYR A 93 -2.30 0.11 14.92
N ILE A 94 -3.40 -0.24 14.28
CA ILE A 94 -3.49 -0.39 12.82
C ILE A 94 -4.54 0.55 12.26
N THR A 95 -4.24 1.16 11.10
CA THR A 95 -5.19 2.04 10.40
C THR A 95 -6.42 1.28 9.92
N GLY A 96 -7.50 1.98 9.62
CA GLY A 96 -8.71 1.35 9.06
C GLY A 96 -8.44 0.61 7.78
N THR A 97 -7.60 1.17 6.90
CA THR A 97 -7.17 0.50 5.66
C THR A 97 -6.41 -0.80 5.93
N HIS A 98 -5.51 -0.79 6.91
CA HIS A 98 -4.77 -1.99 7.32
C HIS A 98 -5.69 -3.04 7.94
N TYR A 99 -6.64 -2.60 8.78
CA TYR A 99 -7.66 -3.50 9.34
C TYR A 99 -8.47 -4.18 8.25
N MET A 100 -8.95 -3.43 7.25
CA MET A 100 -9.71 -3.98 6.13
C MET A 100 -8.89 -4.98 5.30
N TYR A 101 -7.60 -4.71 5.13
CA TYR A 101 -6.67 -5.63 4.48
C TYR A 101 -6.52 -6.95 5.24
N LEU A 102 -6.25 -6.88 6.55
CA LEU A 102 -6.01 -8.05 7.38
C LEU A 102 -7.28 -8.88 7.65
N GLN A 103 -8.42 -8.23 7.85
CA GLN A 103 -9.66 -8.90 8.25
C GLN A 103 -10.50 -9.34 7.06
N TRP A 104 -10.55 -8.56 5.98
CA TRP A 104 -11.54 -8.72 4.93
C TRP A 104 -10.98 -8.93 3.52
N SER A 105 -9.69 -8.69 3.30
CA SER A 105 -9.07 -8.85 1.99
C SER A 105 -8.50 -10.24 1.82
N LYS A 106 -9.28 -11.15 1.26
CA LYS A 106 -8.80 -12.49 0.94
C LYS A 106 -7.86 -12.43 -0.27
N ILE A 107 -6.61 -12.79 -0.04
CA ILE A 107 -5.57 -12.93 -1.07
C ILE A 107 -5.41 -14.40 -1.48
N ASP A 108 -4.45 -14.72 -2.36
CA ASP A 108 -4.26 -16.07 -2.90
C ASP A 108 -3.97 -17.15 -1.85
N VAL A 109 -3.38 -16.77 -0.71
CA VAL A 109 -3.07 -17.68 0.41
C VAL A 109 -4.09 -17.62 1.57
N GLY A 110 -5.21 -16.93 1.39
CA GLY A 110 -6.20 -16.68 2.43
C GLY A 110 -6.16 -15.24 2.93
N LEU A 111 -6.42 -15.00 4.22
CA LEU A 111 -6.24 -13.67 4.80
C LEU A 111 -4.74 -13.39 5.02
N PRO A 112 -4.30 -12.15 4.79
CA PRO A 112 -2.89 -11.79 4.96
C PRO A 112 -2.47 -11.81 6.44
N ASP A 113 -1.18 -12.02 6.67
CA ASP A 113 -0.57 -11.94 7.98
C ASP A 113 -0.26 -10.48 8.35
N PHE A 114 -0.29 -10.19 9.66
CA PHE A 114 0.19 -8.92 10.18
C PHE A 114 1.72 -8.85 10.05
N ARG A 115 2.22 -7.69 9.55
CA ARG A 115 3.65 -7.36 9.47
C ARG A 115 3.86 -5.92 9.87
N GLU A 116 4.89 -5.67 10.68
CA GLU A 116 5.26 -4.32 11.10
C GLU A 116 5.65 -3.42 9.92
N SER A 117 6.32 -3.97 8.91
CA SER A 117 6.62 -3.25 7.67
C SER A 117 5.36 -2.74 6.96
N ASN A 118 4.32 -3.57 6.89
CA ASN A 118 3.03 -3.18 6.32
C ASN A 118 2.31 -2.14 7.20
N ARG A 119 2.44 -2.26 8.52
CA ARG A 119 1.88 -1.28 9.46
C ARG A 119 2.48 0.11 9.22
N LEU A 120 3.80 0.20 9.08
CA LEU A 120 4.49 1.46 8.75
C LEU A 120 4.03 2.01 7.39
N PHE A 121 3.90 1.15 6.38
CA PHE A 121 3.37 1.52 5.08
C PHE A 121 1.96 2.11 5.17
N TYR A 122 1.06 1.46 5.89
CA TYR A 122 -0.33 1.93 6.01
C TYR A 122 -0.46 3.20 6.85
N ILE A 123 0.35 3.38 7.89
CA ILE A 123 0.40 4.64 8.65
C ILE A 123 0.86 5.79 7.74
N PHE A 124 1.91 5.56 6.96
CA PHE A 124 2.40 6.54 6.00
C PHE A 124 1.37 6.85 4.90
N TRP A 125 0.72 5.83 4.37
CA TRP A 125 -0.35 5.98 3.38
C TRP A 125 -1.54 6.77 3.93
N GLU A 126 -1.96 6.49 5.15
CA GLU A 126 -3.04 7.24 5.81
C GLU A 126 -2.68 8.72 5.96
N ALA A 127 -1.43 9.01 6.29
CA ALA A 127 -0.92 10.38 6.33
C ALA A 127 -0.93 11.04 4.94
N CYS A 128 -0.55 10.33 3.89
CA CYS A 128 -0.65 10.82 2.51
C CYS A 128 -2.10 11.16 2.13
N LYS A 129 -3.06 10.34 2.54
CA LYS A 129 -4.49 10.62 2.31
C LYS A 129 -4.99 11.83 3.09
N ALA A 130 -4.54 11.98 4.32
CA ALA A 130 -4.95 13.07 5.21
C ALA A 130 -4.31 14.43 4.87
N ASP A 131 -3.12 14.43 4.27
CA ASP A 131 -2.41 15.66 3.90
C ASP A 131 -2.98 16.25 2.60
N PRO A 132 -3.62 17.44 2.66
CA PRO A 132 -4.20 18.07 1.47
C PRO A 132 -3.17 18.55 0.45
N ARG A 133 -1.87 18.52 0.78
CA ARG A 133 -0.76 18.92 -0.09
C ARG A 133 -0.18 17.74 -0.87
N CYS A 134 -0.52 16.50 -0.48
CA CYS A 134 0.05 15.27 -1.00
C CYS A 134 -0.84 14.66 -2.07
N TYR A 135 -0.26 14.27 -3.21
CA TYR A 135 -0.93 13.52 -4.26
C TYR A 135 -0.91 12.01 -4.05
N GLY A 136 -0.16 11.53 -3.09
CA GLY A 136 -0.06 10.11 -2.77
C GLY A 136 1.36 9.67 -2.45
N ILE A 137 1.57 8.36 -2.51
CA ILE A 137 2.82 7.70 -2.14
C ILE A 137 3.62 7.28 -3.37
N CYS A 138 4.94 7.45 -3.32
CA CYS A 138 5.90 6.83 -4.22
C CYS A 138 6.74 5.82 -3.42
N TYR A 139 6.32 4.56 -3.46
CA TYR A 139 6.90 3.50 -2.65
C TYR A 139 7.96 2.71 -3.41
N LEU A 140 9.20 2.87 -2.97
CA LEU A 140 10.32 2.05 -3.42
C LEU A 140 10.38 0.79 -2.54
N LYS A 141 10.08 -0.33 -3.14
CA LYS A 141 9.88 -1.61 -2.46
C LYS A 141 10.86 -2.68 -2.92
N ASN A 142 11.01 -3.73 -2.13
CA ASN A 142 11.62 -4.98 -2.57
C ASN A 142 10.62 -5.86 -3.32
N ARG A 143 11.14 -6.81 -4.05
CA ARG A 143 10.34 -7.83 -4.74
C ARG A 143 9.55 -8.65 -3.72
N ARG A 144 8.32 -9.02 -4.08
CA ARG A 144 7.39 -9.81 -3.24
C ARG A 144 7.04 -9.15 -1.90
N SER A 145 7.02 -7.82 -1.85
CA SER A 145 6.60 -7.07 -0.67
C SER A 145 5.09 -7.18 -0.36
N GLY A 146 4.28 -7.75 -1.24
CA GLY A 146 2.83 -7.81 -1.11
C GLY A 146 2.11 -6.53 -1.55
N PHE A 147 2.81 -5.56 -2.12
CA PHE A 147 2.24 -4.26 -2.50
C PHE A 147 1.03 -4.37 -3.42
N SER A 148 1.07 -5.23 -4.44
CA SER A 148 -0.05 -5.37 -5.38
C SER A 148 -1.33 -5.84 -4.69
N PHE A 149 -1.25 -6.70 -3.69
CA PHE A 149 -2.40 -7.10 -2.87
C PHE A 149 -2.86 -5.99 -1.94
N MET A 150 -1.95 -5.26 -1.31
CA MET A 150 -2.29 -4.11 -0.46
C MET A 150 -3.00 -3.02 -1.27
N ALA A 151 -2.50 -2.71 -2.45
CA ALA A 151 -3.12 -1.73 -3.36
C ALA A 151 -4.49 -2.20 -3.87
N SER A 152 -4.64 -3.49 -4.17
CA SER A 152 -5.92 -4.08 -4.57
C SER A 152 -6.94 -4.02 -3.43
N GLY A 153 -6.52 -4.31 -2.20
CA GLY A 153 -7.34 -4.19 -0.99
C GLY A 153 -7.80 -2.76 -0.75
N GLU A 154 -6.93 -1.78 -0.87
CA GLU A 154 -7.28 -0.35 -0.73
C GLU A 154 -8.24 0.11 -1.83
N THR A 155 -8.07 -0.38 -3.05
CA THR A 155 -8.98 -0.05 -4.15
C THR A 155 -10.41 -0.48 -3.82
N ILE A 156 -10.61 -1.71 -3.37
CA ILE A 156 -11.92 -2.20 -2.95
C ILE A 156 -12.42 -1.49 -1.70
N ASN A 157 -11.54 -1.27 -0.72
CA ASN A 157 -11.90 -0.56 0.50
C ASN A 157 -12.46 0.84 0.19
N GLN A 158 -11.79 1.63 -0.63
CA GLN A 158 -12.25 2.96 -0.99
C GLN A 158 -13.47 2.93 -1.92
N ALA A 159 -13.47 2.05 -2.92
CA ALA A 159 -14.55 1.99 -3.89
C ALA A 159 -15.89 1.61 -3.26
N THR A 160 -15.88 0.71 -2.29
CA THR A 160 -17.09 0.29 -1.57
C THR A 160 -17.61 1.33 -0.56
N ALA A 161 -16.85 2.40 -0.33
CA ALA A 161 -17.19 3.49 0.58
C ALA A 161 -17.31 4.86 -0.12
N SER A 162 -17.26 4.91 -1.45
CA SER A 162 -17.23 6.16 -2.22
C SER A 162 -18.35 6.21 -3.25
N SER A 163 -19.05 7.35 -3.32
CA SER A 163 -20.07 7.61 -4.33
C SER A 163 -19.50 8.46 -5.46
N ASP A 164 -20.01 8.27 -6.68
CA ASP A 164 -19.66 9.04 -7.87
C ASP A 164 -18.13 9.09 -8.12
N ALA A 165 -17.46 7.98 -7.86
CA ALA A 165 -16.00 7.91 -7.90
C ALA A 165 -15.49 6.96 -9.00
N ARG A 166 -14.27 7.26 -9.49
CA ARG A 166 -13.56 6.43 -10.46
C ARG A 166 -12.21 6.01 -9.88
N PHE A 167 -11.88 4.73 -10.08
CA PHE A 167 -10.66 4.09 -9.61
C PHE A 167 -9.94 3.49 -10.80
N GLY A 168 -8.68 3.80 -10.96
CA GLY A 168 -7.88 3.36 -12.09
C GLY A 168 -6.67 2.53 -11.69
N ILE A 169 -6.25 1.63 -12.57
CA ILE A 169 -5.08 0.77 -12.39
C ILE A 169 -4.18 0.89 -13.62
N LEU A 170 -2.92 1.20 -13.38
CA LEU A 170 -1.83 1.13 -14.35
C LEU A 170 -0.73 0.20 -13.82
N SER A 171 -0.06 -0.48 -14.73
CA SER A 171 1.11 -1.30 -14.43
C SER A 171 2.16 -1.14 -15.55
N LYS A 172 3.22 -1.93 -15.55
CA LYS A 172 4.25 -1.91 -16.60
C LYS A 172 3.71 -2.27 -17.99
N SER A 173 2.60 -2.99 -18.06
CA SER A 173 1.87 -3.30 -19.29
C SER A 173 0.37 -3.38 -19.05
N GLY A 174 -0.42 -3.28 -20.12
CA GLY A 174 -1.87 -3.47 -20.04
C GLY A 174 -2.26 -4.88 -19.60
N ALA A 175 -1.48 -5.90 -19.99
CA ALA A 175 -1.69 -7.28 -19.57
C ALA A 175 -1.48 -7.46 -18.06
N ASP A 176 -0.46 -6.83 -17.49
CA ASP A 176 -0.20 -6.85 -16.04
C ASP A 176 -1.27 -6.10 -15.27
N ALA A 177 -1.73 -4.94 -15.76
CA ALA A 177 -2.84 -4.20 -15.17
C ALA A 177 -4.14 -5.01 -15.18
N LYS A 178 -4.45 -5.67 -16.29
CA LYS A 178 -5.59 -6.60 -16.40
C LYS A 178 -5.47 -7.75 -15.41
N LYS A 179 -4.30 -8.37 -15.31
CA LYS A 179 -4.05 -9.48 -14.38
C LYS A 179 -4.24 -9.06 -12.93
N MET A 180 -3.75 -7.88 -12.55
CA MET A 180 -4.00 -7.34 -11.21
C MET A 180 -5.50 -7.15 -10.95
N PHE A 181 -6.23 -6.59 -11.91
CA PHE A 181 -7.67 -6.40 -11.80
C PHE A 181 -8.42 -7.73 -11.64
N THR A 182 -8.19 -8.70 -12.54
CA THR A 182 -8.94 -9.95 -12.56
C THR A 182 -8.55 -10.91 -11.44
N ASP A 183 -7.26 -10.95 -11.05
CA ASP A 183 -6.73 -11.97 -10.13
C ASP A 183 -6.61 -11.47 -8.68
N LYS A 184 -6.66 -10.14 -8.45
CA LYS A 184 -6.52 -9.56 -7.11
C LYS A 184 -7.71 -8.68 -6.73
N VAL A 185 -8.03 -7.66 -7.51
CA VAL A 185 -9.10 -6.70 -7.17
C VAL A 185 -10.47 -7.38 -7.14
N VAL A 186 -10.84 -8.07 -8.20
CA VAL A 186 -12.15 -8.74 -8.30
C VAL A 186 -12.34 -9.82 -7.23
N PRO A 187 -11.37 -10.73 -6.97
CA PRO A 187 -11.51 -11.70 -5.89
C PRO A 187 -11.69 -11.10 -4.51
N ILE A 188 -10.98 -10.01 -4.20
CA ILE A 188 -11.16 -9.29 -2.92
C ILE A 188 -12.59 -8.76 -2.80
N SER A 189 -13.13 -8.17 -3.86
CA SER A 189 -14.51 -7.65 -3.86
C SER A 189 -15.55 -8.75 -3.61
N ILE A 190 -15.37 -9.90 -4.24
CA ILE A 190 -16.28 -11.04 -4.10
C ILE A 190 -16.32 -11.55 -2.65
N ASN A 191 -15.18 -11.54 -1.97
CA ASN A 191 -15.05 -12.08 -0.61
C ASN A 191 -15.40 -11.09 0.49
N TYR A 192 -15.74 -9.84 0.17
CA TYR A 192 -16.24 -8.90 1.17
C TYR A 192 -17.55 -9.37 1.78
N PRO A 193 -17.83 -9.10 3.06
CA PRO A 193 -19.10 -9.43 3.68
C PRO A 193 -20.23 -8.59 3.07
N PHE A 194 -21.46 -9.08 3.14
CA PHE A 194 -22.61 -8.44 2.52
C PHE A 194 -22.79 -6.97 2.92
N PHE A 195 -22.48 -6.62 4.17
CA PHE A 195 -22.65 -5.26 4.69
C PHE A 195 -21.64 -4.26 4.15
N PHE A 196 -20.56 -4.72 3.55
CA PHE A 196 -19.60 -3.86 2.83
C PHE A 196 -19.78 -3.90 1.32
N LYS A 197 -20.63 -4.78 0.80
CA LYS A 197 -20.85 -4.91 -0.65
C LYS A 197 -21.92 -3.95 -1.15
N PRO A 198 -21.59 -2.96 -1.98
CA PRO A 198 -22.59 -2.19 -2.71
C PRO A 198 -23.28 -3.03 -3.79
N ILE A 199 -24.37 -2.49 -4.33
CA ILE A 199 -25.01 -3.08 -5.50
C ILE A 199 -24.04 -3.05 -6.67
N GLN A 200 -23.86 -4.19 -7.32
CA GLN A 200 -22.98 -4.37 -8.47
C GLN A 200 -23.79 -4.55 -9.75
N ASP A 201 -23.36 -3.86 -10.82
CA ASP A 201 -23.87 -4.05 -12.16
C ASP A 201 -22.96 -4.99 -12.95
N GLY A 202 -23.55 -5.86 -13.77
CA GLY A 202 -22.83 -6.78 -14.62
C GLY A 202 -22.56 -8.15 -13.97
N MET A 203 -21.52 -8.82 -14.44
CA MET A 203 -21.15 -10.17 -13.99
C MET A 203 -20.49 -10.15 -12.62
N ASP A 204 -20.61 -11.23 -11.85
CA ASP A 204 -19.93 -11.40 -10.55
C ASP A 204 -18.40 -11.31 -10.68
N ARG A 205 -17.86 -11.78 -11.80
CA ARG A 205 -16.43 -11.72 -12.12
C ARG A 205 -16.17 -10.90 -13.38
N PRO A 206 -16.19 -9.56 -13.28
CA PRO A 206 -15.95 -8.71 -14.43
C PRO A 206 -14.50 -8.82 -14.92
N LYS A 207 -14.28 -8.60 -16.22
CA LYS A 207 -12.95 -8.71 -16.84
C LYS A 207 -12.34 -7.36 -17.23
N GLN A 208 -13.15 -6.31 -17.28
CA GLN A 208 -12.73 -4.98 -17.75
C GLN A 208 -13.07 -3.86 -16.78
N GLU A 209 -14.27 -3.86 -16.23
CA GLU A 209 -14.75 -2.85 -15.30
C GLU A 209 -15.60 -3.50 -14.21
N LEU A 210 -15.35 -3.13 -12.97
CA LEU A 210 -16.20 -3.42 -11.83
C LEU A 210 -17.03 -2.16 -11.53
N ALA A 211 -18.35 -2.27 -11.64
CA ALA A 211 -19.25 -1.14 -11.46
C ALA A 211 -20.20 -1.36 -10.27
N TYR A 212 -20.12 -0.46 -9.30
CA TYR A 212 -21.03 -0.39 -8.18
C TYR A 212 -22.14 0.61 -8.48
N ARG A 213 -23.15 0.16 -9.21
CA ARG A 213 -24.33 0.93 -9.57
C ARG A 213 -25.53 0.00 -9.74
N VAL A 214 -26.73 0.58 -9.74
CA VAL A 214 -27.95 -0.17 -10.02
C VAL A 214 -27.97 -0.55 -11.50
N PRO A 215 -28.21 -1.85 -11.85
CA PRO A 215 -28.33 -2.28 -13.23
C PRO A 215 -29.43 -1.53 -13.99
N ALA A 216 -29.15 -1.12 -15.22
CA ALA A 216 -30.09 -0.38 -16.08
C ALA A 216 -31.44 -1.10 -16.24
N SER A 217 -31.45 -2.43 -16.28
CA SER A 217 -32.67 -3.24 -16.34
C SER A 217 -33.61 -3.06 -15.13
N ARG A 218 -33.09 -2.59 -14.00
CA ARG A 218 -33.87 -2.28 -12.79
C ARG A 218 -34.30 -0.82 -12.73
N LEU A 219 -33.60 0.07 -13.42
CA LEU A 219 -33.89 1.51 -13.44
C LEU A 219 -35.13 1.82 -14.26
N THR A 220 -35.40 1.08 -15.34
CA THR A 220 -36.38 1.43 -16.37
C THR A 220 -37.85 1.30 -15.94
N ARG A 221 -38.16 0.64 -14.83
CA ARG A 221 -39.54 0.40 -14.42
C ARG A 221 -39.98 0.98 -13.08
N ARG A 222 -39.08 1.46 -12.21
CA ARG A 222 -39.42 1.84 -10.83
C ARG A 222 -38.85 3.16 -10.32
N SER A 223 -37.83 3.73 -10.92
CA SER A 223 -37.15 4.92 -10.41
C SER A 223 -37.92 6.23 -10.59
N ILE A 224 -38.86 6.26 -11.56
CA ILE A 224 -39.61 7.48 -11.92
C ILE A 224 -40.79 7.74 -10.97
N GLN A 225 -41.19 6.80 -10.12
CA GLN A 225 -42.42 6.90 -9.32
C GLN A 225 -42.24 6.73 -7.81
N SER A 226 -41.04 6.62 -7.27
CA SER A 226 -40.86 6.36 -5.84
C SER A 226 -40.28 7.55 -5.11
N THR A 227 -41.05 8.19 -4.26
CA THR A 227 -40.63 9.15 -3.23
C THR A 227 -40.13 8.48 -1.96
N ASP A 228 -39.97 7.16 -1.96
CA ASP A 228 -39.53 6.40 -0.81
C ASP A 228 -38.01 6.60 -0.58
N PRO A 229 -37.59 7.25 0.54
CA PRO A 229 -36.17 7.45 0.87
C PRO A 229 -35.35 6.17 0.92
N TYR A 230 -36.01 5.04 1.19
CA TYR A 230 -35.40 3.71 1.23
C TYR A 230 -35.01 3.19 -0.16
N LYS A 231 -35.74 3.58 -1.21
CA LYS A 231 -35.41 3.24 -2.60
C LYS A 231 -34.31 4.13 -3.16
N ILE A 232 -34.23 5.38 -2.71
CA ILE A 232 -33.14 6.30 -3.03
C ILE A 232 -31.80 5.78 -2.46
N ALA A 233 -31.82 5.22 -1.26
CA ALA A 233 -30.65 4.59 -0.64
C ALA A 233 -30.16 3.31 -1.38
N LEU A 234 -30.97 2.78 -2.30
CA LEU A 234 -30.64 1.62 -3.13
C LEU A 234 -30.13 2.00 -4.53
N GLU A 235 -29.98 3.28 -4.85
CA GLU A 235 -29.53 3.76 -6.16
C GLU A 235 -28.07 3.40 -6.47
N GLY A 236 -27.39 2.73 -5.55
CA GLY A 236 -25.99 2.35 -5.74
C GLY A 236 -25.03 3.52 -5.55
N LEU A 237 -23.73 3.24 -5.62
CA LEU A 237 -22.69 4.25 -5.41
C LEU A 237 -22.32 5.01 -6.67
N ASP A 238 -22.68 4.51 -7.85
CA ASP A 238 -22.19 4.98 -9.15
C ASP A 238 -20.66 5.11 -9.21
N THR A 239 -19.99 4.08 -8.74
CA THR A 239 -18.53 4.00 -8.61
C THR A 239 -18.00 2.89 -9.50
N THR A 240 -16.88 3.14 -10.20
CA THR A 240 -16.27 2.17 -11.10
C THR A 240 -14.79 1.97 -10.79
N ILE A 241 -14.31 0.76 -11.06
CA ILE A 241 -12.90 0.38 -11.05
C ILE A 241 -12.59 -0.21 -12.41
N ASP A 242 -11.56 0.29 -13.08
CA ASP A 242 -11.06 -0.23 -14.33
C ASP A 242 -9.53 -0.25 -14.38
N TYR A 243 -8.98 -0.69 -15.48
CA TYR A 243 -7.56 -0.62 -15.81
C TYR A 243 -7.39 -0.11 -17.23
N LYS A 244 -6.22 0.41 -17.54
CA LYS A 244 -5.87 0.87 -18.89
C LYS A 244 -4.56 0.26 -19.37
N ASN A 245 -4.37 0.29 -20.68
CA ASN A 245 -3.08 -0.02 -21.28
C ASN A 245 -2.04 1.01 -20.86
N THR A 246 -0.81 0.57 -20.74
CA THR A 246 0.32 1.43 -20.40
C THR A 246 0.62 2.39 -21.53
N GLY A 247 0.65 3.67 -21.24
CA GLY A 247 0.95 4.73 -22.18
C GLY A 247 1.04 6.07 -21.49
N ASP A 248 1.77 7.01 -22.10
CA ASP A 248 1.99 8.34 -21.51
C ASP A 248 0.67 9.09 -21.26
N ASN A 249 -0.34 8.87 -22.09
CA ASN A 249 -1.66 9.53 -22.00
C ASN A 249 -2.75 8.65 -21.35
N SER A 250 -2.38 7.55 -20.72
CA SER A 250 -3.36 6.71 -20.02
C SER A 250 -4.08 7.51 -18.94
N TYR A 251 -5.41 7.43 -18.91
CA TYR A 251 -6.32 8.21 -18.05
C TYR A 251 -6.38 9.71 -18.34
N ASP A 252 -5.84 10.21 -19.43
CA ASP A 252 -5.98 11.62 -19.79
C ASP A 252 -7.47 12.03 -19.85
N GLY A 253 -7.79 13.19 -19.27
CA GLY A 253 -9.14 13.73 -19.21
C GLY A 253 -10.08 13.09 -18.18
N GLU A 254 -9.67 12.06 -17.47
CA GLU A 254 -10.49 11.41 -16.43
C GLU A 254 -10.27 12.05 -15.05
N LYS A 255 -11.25 11.91 -14.14
CA LYS A 255 -11.13 12.25 -12.73
C LYS A 255 -11.09 10.97 -11.92
N LEU A 256 -10.03 10.80 -11.13
CA LEU A 256 -9.80 9.60 -10.35
C LEU A 256 -9.78 9.93 -8.85
N LYS A 257 -10.42 9.09 -8.06
CA LYS A 257 -10.31 9.15 -6.60
C LYS A 257 -9.08 8.39 -6.10
N LEU A 258 -8.76 7.28 -6.73
CA LEU A 258 -7.55 6.53 -6.51
C LEU A 258 -6.99 6.05 -7.84
N LEU A 259 -5.71 6.29 -8.05
CA LEU A 259 -4.91 5.67 -9.09
C LEU A 259 -3.91 4.73 -8.45
N VAL A 260 -4.03 3.44 -8.75
CA VAL A 260 -3.00 2.46 -8.42
C VAL A 260 -2.01 2.42 -9.57
N HIS A 261 -0.74 2.64 -9.25
CA HIS A 261 0.35 2.63 -10.21
C HIS A 261 1.36 1.57 -9.79
N ASP A 262 1.17 0.34 -10.28
CA ASP A 262 2.04 -0.79 -9.96
C ASP A 262 3.20 -0.88 -10.96
N GLU A 263 4.36 -1.28 -10.47
CA GLU A 263 5.58 -1.47 -11.26
C GLU A 263 6.01 -0.25 -12.09
N SER A 264 5.83 0.95 -11.54
CA SER A 264 6.17 2.22 -12.18
C SER A 264 7.66 2.38 -12.52
N GLY A 265 8.54 1.67 -11.83
CA GLY A 265 9.98 1.60 -12.13
C GLY A 265 10.36 0.73 -13.31
N LYS A 266 9.39 0.07 -13.95
CA LYS A 266 9.59 -0.89 -15.05
C LYS A 266 8.95 -0.45 -16.38
N TRP A 267 8.69 0.83 -16.54
CA TRP A 267 8.18 1.38 -17.78
C TRP A 267 9.30 1.57 -18.80
N GLU A 268 9.32 0.75 -19.83
CA GLU A 268 10.29 0.78 -20.89
C GLU A 268 9.82 1.64 -22.07
N ARG A 269 10.76 2.16 -22.84
CA ARG A 269 10.46 2.93 -24.04
C ARG A 269 9.53 2.15 -24.99
N PRO A 270 8.60 2.84 -25.69
CA PRO A 270 8.49 4.30 -25.81
C PRO A 270 7.77 4.99 -24.65
N ASN A 271 7.20 4.25 -23.69
CA ASN A 271 6.44 4.79 -22.57
C ASN A 271 7.35 5.44 -21.53
N ASN A 272 6.88 6.52 -20.92
CA ASN A 272 7.63 7.28 -19.92
C ASN A 272 6.75 7.58 -18.70
N ILE A 273 7.15 7.04 -17.55
CA ILE A 273 6.44 7.24 -16.28
C ILE A 273 6.36 8.72 -15.87
N LEU A 274 7.37 9.53 -16.17
CA LEU A 274 7.36 10.96 -15.86
C LEU A 274 6.30 11.70 -16.67
N ASN A 275 6.16 11.36 -17.96
CA ASN A 275 5.13 11.93 -18.83
C ASN A 275 3.73 11.52 -18.36
N ASN A 276 3.53 10.24 -18.09
CA ASN A 276 2.25 9.75 -17.57
C ASN A 276 1.91 10.37 -16.20
N TRP A 277 2.87 10.51 -15.29
CA TRP A 277 2.62 11.17 -14.02
C TRP A 277 2.20 12.64 -14.21
N GLY A 278 2.79 13.35 -15.14
CA GLY A 278 2.37 14.70 -15.52
C GLY A 278 0.90 14.76 -15.92
N VAL A 279 0.42 13.78 -16.69
CA VAL A 279 -0.97 13.63 -17.09
C VAL A 279 -1.86 13.21 -15.92
N THR A 280 -1.54 12.11 -15.25
CA THR A 280 -2.39 11.52 -14.21
C THR A 280 -2.49 12.37 -12.95
N LYS A 281 -1.48 13.15 -12.63
CA LYS A 281 -1.53 14.14 -11.55
C LYS A 281 -2.70 15.11 -11.72
N THR A 282 -3.01 15.51 -12.95
CA THR A 282 -4.16 16.39 -13.24
C THR A 282 -5.50 15.68 -13.03
N CYS A 283 -5.53 14.35 -13.17
CA CYS A 283 -6.73 13.54 -12.94
C CYS A 283 -7.10 13.45 -11.45
N LEU A 284 -6.15 13.73 -10.55
CA LEU A 284 -6.31 13.65 -9.10
C LEU A 284 -6.68 14.99 -8.45
N ARG A 285 -6.91 16.03 -9.25
CA ARG A 285 -7.27 17.36 -8.73
C ARG A 285 -8.45 17.96 -9.47
N LEU A 286 -9.11 18.88 -8.81
CA LEU A 286 -10.11 19.78 -9.38
C LEU A 286 -9.65 21.22 -9.10
N GLY A 287 -9.16 21.89 -10.13
CA GLY A 287 -8.47 23.18 -9.97
C GLY A 287 -7.20 23.01 -9.10
N SER A 288 -7.11 23.75 -8.01
CA SER A 288 -6.00 23.67 -7.04
C SER A 288 -6.21 22.61 -5.94
N ARG A 289 -7.42 22.04 -5.83
CA ARG A 289 -7.79 21.08 -4.80
C ARG A 289 -7.47 19.66 -5.25
N ILE A 290 -6.74 18.92 -4.42
CA ILE A 290 -6.51 17.49 -4.61
C ILE A 290 -7.75 16.73 -4.17
N ILE A 291 -8.35 15.97 -5.09
CA ILE A 291 -9.58 15.18 -4.87
C ILE A 291 -9.34 13.68 -4.85
N GLY A 292 -8.22 13.24 -5.36
CA GLY A 292 -7.83 11.84 -5.41
C GLY A 292 -6.37 11.65 -5.02
N LYS A 293 -5.98 10.39 -4.88
CA LYS A 293 -4.62 10.01 -4.47
C LYS A 293 -4.06 8.94 -5.39
N CYS A 294 -2.73 8.91 -5.52
CA CYS A 294 -2.00 7.85 -6.20
C CYS A 294 -1.32 6.94 -5.19
N MET A 295 -1.51 5.64 -5.34
CA MET A 295 -0.76 4.62 -4.64
C MET A 295 0.21 3.99 -5.64
N MET A 296 1.44 4.49 -5.67
CA MET A 296 2.49 4.06 -6.58
C MET A 296 3.52 3.23 -5.82
N GLY A 297 3.87 2.06 -6.35
CA GLY A 297 4.89 1.21 -5.76
C GLY A 297 5.61 0.37 -6.80
N SER A 298 6.92 0.28 -6.69
CA SER A 298 7.75 -0.49 -7.60
C SER A 298 9.10 -0.87 -7.00
N THR A 299 9.67 -1.96 -7.51
CA THR A 299 11.11 -2.12 -7.56
C THR A 299 11.65 -1.28 -8.72
N SER A 300 12.93 -0.97 -8.73
CA SER A 300 13.57 -0.31 -9.87
C SER A 300 14.09 -1.33 -10.89
N ASN A 301 13.99 -0.99 -12.17
CA ASN A 301 14.74 -1.65 -13.23
C ASN A 301 16.13 -1.00 -13.38
N ALA A 302 16.97 -1.59 -14.24
CA ALA A 302 18.18 -0.92 -14.71
C ALA A 302 17.86 0.48 -15.27
N LEU A 303 18.80 1.42 -15.16
CA LEU A 303 18.52 2.83 -15.44
C LEU A 303 18.03 3.09 -16.87
N ASP A 304 18.54 2.35 -17.85
CA ASP A 304 18.17 2.44 -19.26
C ASP A 304 16.82 1.74 -19.59
N LYS A 305 16.32 0.88 -18.68
CA LYS A 305 15.07 0.13 -18.80
C LYS A 305 13.94 0.70 -17.94
N GLY A 306 13.86 2.00 -17.83
CA GLY A 306 12.83 2.72 -17.05
C GLY A 306 13.24 3.11 -15.63
N GLY A 307 14.30 2.54 -15.09
CA GLY A 307 14.80 2.84 -13.74
C GLY A 307 15.24 4.29 -13.57
N SER A 308 15.82 4.90 -14.60
CA SER A 308 16.26 6.32 -14.55
C SER A 308 15.07 7.28 -14.34
N ASN A 309 13.98 7.07 -15.05
CA ASN A 309 12.78 7.91 -14.92
C ASN A 309 12.11 7.72 -13.56
N PHE A 310 12.05 6.48 -13.08
CA PHE A 310 11.51 6.20 -11.75
C PHE A 310 12.40 6.78 -10.64
N LYS A 311 13.72 6.69 -10.77
CA LYS A 311 14.66 7.33 -9.84
C LYS A 311 14.42 8.84 -9.75
N LYS A 312 14.25 9.51 -10.89
CA LYS A 312 13.93 10.95 -10.92
C LYS A 312 12.61 11.26 -10.23
N LEU A 313 11.59 10.44 -10.46
CA LEU A 313 10.28 10.59 -9.82
C LEU A 313 10.38 10.38 -8.30
N TYR A 314 11.06 9.34 -7.86
CA TYR A 314 11.29 9.04 -6.45
C TYR A 314 12.06 10.17 -5.75
N GLN A 315 13.14 10.65 -6.33
CA GLN A 315 13.93 11.76 -5.79
C GLN A 315 13.14 13.07 -5.75
N SER A 316 12.25 13.29 -6.72
CA SER A 316 11.32 14.44 -6.74
C SER A 316 10.21 14.35 -5.69
N SER A 317 10.10 13.22 -5.01
CA SER A 317 9.08 12.94 -3.98
C SER A 317 9.63 13.05 -2.56
N ASP A 318 10.84 13.56 -2.39
CA ASP A 318 11.53 13.69 -1.10
C ASP A 318 10.82 14.71 -0.21
N ILE A 319 10.28 14.25 0.91
CA ILE A 319 9.55 15.06 1.89
C ILE A 319 10.44 16.14 2.51
N ASN A 320 11.75 15.90 2.61
CA ASN A 320 12.69 16.85 3.17
C ASN A 320 13.01 18.00 2.21
N LYS A 321 12.56 17.94 0.95
CA LYS A 321 12.76 18.94 -0.09
C LYS A 321 11.43 19.53 -0.59
N ARG A 322 10.58 19.95 0.33
CA ARG A 322 9.29 20.58 0.01
C ARG A 322 9.46 22.07 -0.29
N ASN A 323 8.60 22.59 -1.17
CA ASN A 323 8.52 24.01 -1.48
C ASN A 323 7.85 24.82 -0.35
N LYS A 324 7.68 26.13 -0.54
CA LYS A 324 7.02 27.03 0.43
C LYS A 324 5.58 26.63 0.76
N ASN A 325 4.90 25.94 -0.17
CA ASN A 325 3.53 25.46 0.01
C ASN A 325 3.48 24.08 0.69
N GLY A 326 4.62 23.53 1.09
CA GLY A 326 4.73 22.21 1.71
C GLY A 326 4.57 21.03 0.75
N GLN A 327 4.70 21.26 -0.56
CA GLN A 327 4.63 20.22 -1.59
C GLN A 327 6.02 19.79 -2.04
N THR A 328 6.17 18.48 -2.30
CA THR A 328 7.34 17.97 -3.03
C THR A 328 7.26 18.35 -4.51
N LYS A 329 8.36 18.25 -5.23
CA LYS A 329 8.39 18.57 -6.66
C LYS A 329 7.42 17.71 -7.49
N SER A 330 7.31 16.42 -7.20
CA SER A 330 6.36 15.52 -7.86
C SER A 330 4.93 15.66 -7.33
N GLY A 331 4.76 16.11 -6.10
CA GLY A 331 3.52 16.08 -5.34
C GLY A 331 3.30 14.77 -4.56
N LEU A 332 4.06 13.72 -4.86
CA LEU A 332 4.06 12.46 -4.12
C LEU A 332 5.01 12.53 -2.90
N TYR A 333 4.77 11.65 -1.92
CA TYR A 333 5.70 11.43 -0.81
C TYR A 333 6.42 10.10 -0.98
N SER A 334 7.75 10.14 -0.99
CA SER A 334 8.59 8.94 -1.13
C SER A 334 8.65 8.15 0.17
N LEU A 335 8.55 6.83 0.05
CA LEU A 335 8.77 5.88 1.13
C LEU A 335 9.68 4.77 0.64
N PHE A 336 10.69 4.43 1.45
CA PHE A 336 11.55 3.27 1.26
C PHE A 336 11.48 2.37 2.49
N ILE A 337 11.18 1.11 2.29
CA ILE A 337 11.27 0.09 3.34
C ILE A 337 12.34 -0.91 2.90
N PRO A 338 13.47 -1.01 3.63
CA PRO A 338 14.54 -1.96 3.31
C PRO A 338 14.04 -3.39 3.29
N MET A 339 14.67 -4.23 2.46
CA MET A 339 14.26 -5.63 2.24
C MET A 339 14.20 -6.44 3.53
N GLU A 340 15.10 -6.19 4.47
CA GLU A 340 15.19 -6.92 5.74
C GLU A 340 13.95 -6.80 6.61
N TRP A 341 13.10 -5.79 6.38
CA TRP A 341 11.86 -5.58 7.15
C TRP A 341 10.72 -6.48 6.70
N ASN A 342 10.72 -6.99 5.47
CA ASN A 342 9.59 -7.76 4.96
C ASN A 342 9.99 -8.93 4.04
N TYR A 343 11.18 -9.48 4.24
CA TYR A 343 11.62 -10.65 3.48
C TYR A 343 10.92 -11.92 3.98
N GLU A 344 10.27 -12.62 3.04
CA GLU A 344 9.53 -13.84 3.35
C GLU A 344 10.41 -14.92 3.96
N GLY A 345 9.91 -15.58 5.02
CA GLY A 345 10.63 -16.62 5.75
C GLY A 345 11.50 -16.11 6.91
N PHE A 346 11.64 -14.76 7.05
CA PHE A 346 12.44 -14.14 8.12
C PHE A 346 11.61 -13.18 8.99
N ILE A 347 10.33 -13.43 9.06
CA ILE A 347 9.37 -12.66 9.87
C ILE A 347 8.81 -13.59 10.93
N ASP A 348 8.84 -13.16 12.19
CA ASP A 348 8.35 -13.96 13.30
C ASP A 348 6.81 -13.98 13.37
N LYS A 349 6.27 -14.75 14.30
CA LYS A 349 4.81 -14.86 14.52
C LYS A 349 4.13 -13.55 14.92
N TYR A 350 4.88 -12.57 15.39
CA TYR A 350 4.39 -11.23 15.75
C TYR A 350 4.49 -10.24 14.58
N GLY A 351 4.93 -10.68 13.40
CA GLY A 351 5.12 -9.84 12.23
C GLY A 351 6.39 -8.99 12.26
N MET A 352 7.32 -9.29 13.18
CA MET A 352 8.58 -8.57 13.30
C MET A 352 9.70 -9.25 12.52
N PRO A 353 10.59 -8.48 11.86
CA PRO A 353 11.71 -9.05 11.14
C PRO A 353 12.77 -9.65 12.08
N VAL A 354 13.38 -10.76 11.67
CA VAL A 354 14.52 -11.37 12.32
C VAL A 354 15.79 -10.96 11.57
N PHE A 355 16.43 -9.89 12.02
CA PHE A 355 17.60 -9.30 11.33
C PHE A 355 18.84 -10.18 11.46
N ASP A 356 19.26 -10.43 12.70
CA ASP A 356 20.44 -11.22 12.99
C ASP A 356 20.09 -12.68 13.25
N THR A 357 21.02 -13.57 12.97
CA THR A 357 20.86 -15.00 13.25
C THR A 357 20.65 -15.23 14.76
N PRO A 358 19.52 -15.79 15.15
CA PRO A 358 19.19 -15.94 16.56
C PRO A 358 19.99 -17.08 17.20
N LYS A 359 20.32 -16.94 18.48
CA LYS A 359 20.99 -18.01 19.26
C LYS A 359 20.07 -19.21 19.53
N ILE A 360 18.77 -18.96 19.57
CA ILE A 360 17.70 -19.93 19.76
C ILE A 360 16.70 -19.68 18.64
N SER A 361 16.27 -20.73 17.97
CA SER A 361 15.26 -20.67 16.92
C SER A 361 14.04 -19.86 17.32
N ILE A 362 13.60 -18.96 16.44
CA ILE A 362 12.41 -18.10 16.61
C ILE A 362 11.26 -18.72 15.81
N GLU A 363 10.07 -18.69 16.38
CA GLU A 363 8.86 -19.20 15.73
C GLU A 363 8.33 -18.23 14.67
N GLY A 364 8.17 -18.73 13.44
CA GLY A 364 7.50 -18.04 12.35
C GLY A 364 5.98 -18.10 12.44
N PRO A 365 5.26 -17.44 11.50
CA PRO A 365 3.80 -17.31 11.55
C PRO A 365 3.03 -18.63 11.52
N TYR A 366 3.62 -19.65 10.90
CA TYR A 366 3.01 -20.98 10.73
C TYR A 366 3.64 -22.06 11.60
N GLY A 367 4.41 -21.67 12.62
CA GLY A 367 5.11 -22.59 13.51
C GLY A 367 6.43 -23.12 12.97
N ASP A 368 6.87 -22.67 11.80
CA ASP A 368 8.17 -22.99 11.22
C ASP A 368 9.29 -22.25 11.97
N PRO A 369 10.44 -22.93 12.21
CA PRO A 369 11.55 -22.31 12.92
C PRO A 369 12.35 -21.37 12.01
N ILE A 370 12.72 -20.20 12.54
CA ILE A 370 13.68 -19.28 11.92
C ILE A 370 15.01 -19.44 12.66
N GLU A 371 15.98 -20.02 11.98
CA GLU A 371 17.30 -20.35 12.55
C GLU A 371 18.41 -19.43 12.05
N VAL A 372 18.16 -18.72 10.95
CA VAL A 372 19.10 -17.78 10.32
C VAL A 372 18.44 -16.42 10.19
N GLY A 373 19.20 -15.35 10.42
CA GLY A 373 18.74 -13.98 10.23
C GLY A 373 18.71 -13.58 8.76
N VAL A 374 17.84 -12.63 8.42
CA VAL A 374 17.68 -12.18 7.02
C VAL A 374 18.95 -11.55 6.45
N LEU A 375 19.76 -10.89 7.29
CA LEU A 375 20.99 -10.25 6.84
C LEU A 375 22.05 -11.29 6.42
N GLU A 376 22.21 -12.36 7.20
CA GLU A 376 23.09 -13.45 6.84
C GLU A 376 22.63 -14.13 5.54
N HIS A 377 21.32 -14.41 5.43
CA HIS A 377 20.76 -14.99 4.22
C HIS A 377 21.03 -14.12 2.99
N TRP A 378 20.77 -12.81 3.08
CA TRP A 378 20.99 -11.86 1.99
C TRP A 378 22.45 -11.78 1.56
N HIS A 379 23.38 -11.77 2.53
CA HIS A 379 24.83 -11.81 2.24
C HIS A 379 25.25 -13.12 1.57
N ASN A 380 24.72 -14.25 2.00
CA ASN A 380 25.01 -15.55 1.39
C ASN A 380 24.52 -15.62 -0.07
N GLU A 381 23.35 -15.05 -0.36
CA GLU A 381 22.86 -14.93 -1.75
C GLU A 381 23.77 -14.03 -2.60
N ALA A 382 24.21 -12.90 -2.07
CA ALA A 382 25.13 -12.01 -2.75
C ALA A 382 26.51 -12.67 -3.01
N GLU A 383 27.03 -13.40 -2.02
CA GLU A 383 28.27 -14.18 -2.18
C GLU A 383 28.16 -15.23 -3.29
N GLY A 384 27.03 -15.91 -3.41
CA GLY A 384 26.75 -16.87 -4.48
C GLY A 384 26.77 -16.25 -5.88
N LEU A 385 26.63 -14.94 -5.99
CA LEU A 385 26.68 -14.19 -7.25
C LEU A 385 28.06 -13.55 -7.52
N LYS A 386 29.08 -13.84 -6.71
CA LYS A 386 30.45 -13.37 -6.98
C LYS A 386 30.91 -13.80 -8.36
N GLY A 387 31.40 -12.81 -9.14
CA GLY A 387 31.82 -13.02 -10.52
C GLY A 387 30.73 -12.80 -11.57
N ASP A 388 29.45 -12.72 -11.17
CA ASP A 388 28.34 -12.29 -12.02
C ASP A 388 27.86 -10.90 -11.56
N GLN A 389 28.48 -9.86 -12.10
CA GLN A 389 28.18 -8.49 -11.67
C GLN A 389 26.76 -8.04 -12.02
N ASP A 390 26.24 -8.47 -13.16
CA ASP A 390 24.88 -8.11 -13.57
C ASP A 390 23.84 -8.84 -12.71
N GLY A 391 24.08 -10.11 -12.38
CA GLY A 391 23.27 -10.86 -11.42
C GLY A 391 23.28 -10.23 -10.02
N LEU A 392 24.45 -9.78 -9.57
CA LEU A 392 24.60 -9.10 -8.29
C LEU A 392 23.87 -7.75 -8.27
N ASN A 393 23.98 -6.94 -9.32
CA ASN A 393 23.26 -5.68 -9.44
C ASN A 393 21.74 -5.89 -9.46
N GLU A 394 21.28 -6.94 -10.17
CA GLU A 394 19.85 -7.31 -10.17
C GLU A 394 19.38 -7.74 -8.78
N HIS A 395 20.15 -8.55 -8.07
CA HIS A 395 19.86 -8.94 -6.69
C HIS A 395 19.68 -7.71 -5.78
N TYR A 396 20.60 -6.75 -5.86
CA TYR A 396 20.49 -5.51 -5.08
C TYR A 396 19.28 -4.66 -5.48
N ARG A 397 18.94 -4.57 -6.76
CA ARG A 397 17.74 -3.85 -7.21
C ARG A 397 16.44 -4.49 -6.73
N GLN A 398 16.40 -5.83 -6.72
CA GLN A 398 15.20 -6.58 -6.32
C GLN A 398 15.03 -6.65 -4.80
N PHE A 399 16.14 -6.70 -4.06
CA PHE A 399 16.16 -6.83 -2.60
C PHE A 399 17.07 -5.75 -1.97
N PRO A 400 16.70 -4.46 -2.11
CA PRO A 400 17.56 -3.36 -1.69
C PRO A 400 17.55 -3.19 -0.17
N ARG A 401 18.73 -2.99 0.40
CA ARG A 401 18.90 -2.55 1.78
C ARG A 401 19.01 -1.03 1.88
N THR A 402 19.41 -0.40 0.80
CA THR A 402 19.52 1.06 0.69
C THR A 402 18.87 1.54 -0.62
N THR A 403 18.62 2.85 -0.73
CA THR A 403 18.11 3.42 -1.98
C THR A 403 19.13 3.34 -3.11
N GLU A 404 20.40 3.38 -2.78
CA GLU A 404 21.53 3.21 -3.73
C GLU A 404 21.52 1.80 -4.32
N HIS A 405 21.26 0.77 -3.51
CA HIS A 405 21.05 -0.60 -4.01
C HIS A 405 19.90 -0.68 -5.00
N ALA A 406 18.78 -0.04 -4.68
CA ALA A 406 17.58 -0.08 -5.53
C ALA A 406 17.81 0.55 -6.91
N PHE A 407 18.71 1.50 -7.02
CA PHE A 407 18.99 2.24 -8.26
C PHE A 407 20.34 1.89 -8.90
N ARG A 408 20.88 0.71 -8.62
CA ARG A 408 22.09 0.22 -9.31
C ARG A 408 21.87 0.06 -10.81
N ASP A 409 22.89 0.38 -11.59
CA ASP A 409 22.89 0.25 -13.04
C ASP A 409 23.66 -0.99 -13.51
N GLU A 410 23.48 -1.34 -14.77
CA GLU A 410 24.27 -2.38 -15.43
C GLU A 410 25.67 -1.85 -15.76
N THR A 411 26.68 -2.70 -15.53
CA THR A 411 28.08 -2.31 -15.69
C THR A 411 28.51 -2.07 -17.14
N GLN A 412 27.76 -2.64 -18.08
CA GLN A 412 28.11 -2.60 -19.51
C GLN A 412 27.94 -1.22 -20.17
N ASN A 413 27.18 -0.33 -19.56
CA ASN A 413 26.83 0.98 -20.14
C ASN A 413 27.60 2.15 -19.51
N SER A 414 28.59 1.90 -18.67
CA SER A 414 29.34 2.96 -17.96
C SER A 414 30.73 3.16 -18.52
N LEU A 415 31.12 4.44 -18.63
CA LEU A 415 32.51 4.84 -18.90
C LEU A 415 33.46 4.59 -17.71
N TYR A 416 32.89 4.37 -16.54
CA TYR A 416 33.62 4.11 -15.29
C TYR A 416 33.54 2.63 -14.93
N ASN A 417 34.53 2.16 -14.19
CA ASN A 417 34.51 0.80 -13.64
C ASN A 417 33.49 0.73 -12.47
N LEU A 418 32.21 0.53 -12.81
CA LEU A 418 31.14 0.47 -11.82
C LEU A 418 31.33 -0.67 -10.83
N VAL A 419 32.00 -1.78 -11.20
CA VAL A 419 32.31 -2.87 -10.27
C VAL A 419 33.08 -2.34 -9.08
N LYS A 420 34.20 -1.65 -9.33
CA LYS A 420 35.02 -1.09 -8.26
C LYS A 420 34.30 0.01 -7.47
N ILE A 421 33.46 0.80 -8.13
CA ILE A 421 32.68 1.85 -7.48
C ILE A 421 31.66 1.21 -6.53
N TYR A 422 30.94 0.19 -6.96
CA TYR A 422 29.96 -0.49 -6.12
C TYR A 422 30.63 -1.27 -4.98
N GLU A 423 31.74 -1.94 -5.23
CA GLU A 423 32.53 -2.58 -4.17
C GLU A 423 32.95 -1.58 -3.08
N GLN A 424 33.36 -0.36 -3.49
CA GLN A 424 33.73 0.69 -2.54
C GLN A 424 32.53 1.26 -1.80
N ILE A 425 31.38 1.40 -2.47
CA ILE A 425 30.13 1.85 -1.83
C ILE A 425 29.69 0.84 -0.77
N ASP A 426 29.68 -0.43 -1.12
CA ASP A 426 29.30 -1.51 -0.21
C ASP A 426 30.23 -1.58 1.00
N TYR A 427 31.54 -1.48 0.76
CA TYR A 427 32.54 -1.42 1.84
C TYR A 427 32.29 -0.22 2.76
N ASN A 428 32.00 0.95 2.21
CA ASN A 428 31.71 2.15 3.00
C ASN A 428 30.42 2.01 3.82
N GLU A 429 29.39 1.37 3.28
CA GLU A 429 28.15 1.10 4.03
C GLU A 429 28.40 0.14 5.19
N ASP A 430 29.17 -0.93 4.99
CA ASP A 430 29.55 -1.85 6.06
C ASP A 430 30.36 -1.14 7.15
N LEU A 431 31.26 -0.22 6.79
CA LEU A 431 31.98 0.60 7.76
C LEU A 431 31.07 1.54 8.57
N LYS A 432 30.02 2.09 7.97
CA LYS A 432 29.01 2.89 8.70
C LYS A 432 28.29 2.03 9.74
N HIS A 433 27.88 0.84 9.36
CA HIS A 433 27.18 -0.08 10.29
C HIS A 433 28.07 -0.56 11.43
N THR A 434 29.37 -0.71 11.20
CA THR A 434 30.33 -1.10 12.24
C THR A 434 30.77 0.06 13.15
N GLY A 435 30.33 1.30 12.87
CA GLY A 435 30.69 2.48 13.63
C GLY A 435 32.13 2.96 13.43
N VAL A 436 32.81 2.44 12.41
CA VAL A 436 34.21 2.85 12.07
C VAL A 436 34.26 4.23 11.39
N LEU A 437 33.17 4.59 10.68
CA LEU A 437 33.05 5.90 10.05
C LEU A 437 32.28 6.86 10.96
N THR A 438 32.93 7.99 11.30
CA THR A 438 32.30 9.09 12.02
C THR A 438 31.92 10.21 11.04
N GLN A 439 30.70 10.73 11.21
CA GLN A 439 30.26 11.89 10.46
C GLN A 439 30.74 13.15 11.14
N GLY A 440 31.50 13.97 10.41
CA GLY A 440 31.98 15.26 10.86
C GLY A 440 31.47 16.41 10.00
N SER A 441 31.54 17.63 10.50
CA SER A 441 31.28 18.85 9.75
C SER A 441 32.55 19.71 9.73
N PHE A 442 32.79 20.35 8.59
CA PHE A 442 33.84 21.37 8.49
C PHE A 442 33.23 22.74 8.81
N SER A 443 33.82 23.47 9.72
CA SER A 443 33.53 24.89 9.94
C SER A 443 34.77 25.69 9.61
N TRP A 444 34.59 26.85 8.95
CA TRP A 444 35.68 27.82 8.79
C TRP A 444 35.81 28.57 10.10
N GLU A 445 36.96 28.44 10.74
CA GLU A 445 37.38 29.40 11.76
C GLU A 445 37.91 30.63 11.04
N ASN A 446 37.44 31.81 11.47
CA ASN A 446 37.93 33.09 10.94
C ASN A 446 39.46 33.10 11.07
N GLY A 447 40.14 33.02 9.93
CA GLY A 447 41.57 33.17 9.81
C GLY A 447 41.95 34.63 9.77
#